data_7f4368472e087f527a2aec52e7ced0f9
#
_entry.id   7f4368472e087f527a2aec52e7ced0f9
#
_cell.length_a   1.000
_cell.length_b   1.000
_cell.length_c   1.000
_cell.angle_alpha   90.00
_cell.angle_beta   90.00
_cell.angle_gamma   90.00
#
_symmetry.space_group_name_H-M   'P 1'
#
loop_
_entity.id
_entity.type
_entity.pdbx_description
1 polymer ?
#
loop_
_entity_poly.entity_id
_entity_poly.type
_entity_poly.pdbx_seq_one_letter_code
_entity_poly.pdbx_strand_id
1 'polypeptide(L)'
;MVYIKDLFHSNTGVSQYRLDEDVTGEAKTYTLYGQNELYEDIHGVPGERQDRKQIKTTFTGDLLEEGDLLFSAISGEAAIVGKDHEGYIFTQNYVRMVPTSKQIDLKYMMFLINEHPSIKRQFQQNLQGSQVIRYSLKLLKDIELPKLPPIEVQRIIGDVYYKELRVRSLQQRVAHNMYTLRVAQLQGV
;
A
#
# COMPACT_ATOMS: atom_id res chain seq x y z
N MET A 1 -7.46 -16.11 20.14
CA MET A 1 -6.56 -15.13 19.51
C MET A 1 -6.48 -15.48 18.04
N VAL A 2 -6.61 -14.51 17.15
CA VAL A 2 -6.53 -14.68 15.69
C VAL A 2 -5.40 -13.79 15.19
N TYR A 3 -4.51 -14.33 14.38
CA TYR A 3 -3.36 -13.62 13.85
C TYR A 3 -3.54 -13.35 12.34
N ILE A 4 -2.80 -12.39 11.79
CA ILE A 4 -2.83 -12.12 10.34
C ILE A 4 -2.52 -13.38 9.54
N LYS A 5 -1.55 -14.18 9.95
CA LYS A 5 -1.18 -15.46 9.30
C LYS A 5 -2.32 -16.49 9.21
N ASP A 6 -3.30 -16.40 10.11
CA ASP A 6 -4.45 -17.32 10.12
C ASP A 6 -5.49 -16.97 9.06
N LEU A 7 -5.49 -15.73 8.59
CA LEU A 7 -6.47 -15.18 7.63
C LEU A 7 -5.88 -14.83 6.26
N PHE A 8 -4.55 -14.77 6.14
CA PHE A 8 -3.90 -14.33 4.90
C PHE A 8 -2.71 -15.21 4.53
N HIS A 9 -2.63 -15.55 3.24
CA HIS A 9 -1.37 -15.90 2.62
C HIS A 9 -0.61 -14.62 2.31
N SER A 10 0.68 -14.56 2.67
CA SER A 10 1.50 -13.37 2.52
C SER A 10 2.68 -13.68 1.61
N ASN A 11 2.72 -13.01 0.45
CA ASN A 11 3.75 -13.15 -0.57
C ASN A 11 4.58 -11.87 -0.63
N THR A 12 5.89 -11.97 -0.45
CA THR A 12 6.81 -10.85 -0.68
C THR A 12 7.10 -10.69 -2.16
N GLY A 13 7.24 -9.46 -2.60
CA GLY A 13 7.66 -9.17 -3.97
C GLY A 13 9.10 -9.61 -4.27
N VAL A 14 9.50 -9.40 -5.50
CA VAL A 14 10.81 -9.81 -6.03
C VAL A 14 11.96 -9.01 -5.39
N SER A 15 13.11 -9.65 -5.20
CA SER A 15 14.32 -8.93 -4.83
C SER A 15 14.78 -8.03 -5.97
N GLN A 16 15.09 -6.76 -5.68
CA GLN A 16 15.59 -5.83 -6.70
C GLN A 16 16.86 -6.34 -7.40
N TYR A 17 17.69 -7.12 -6.72
CA TYR A 17 18.91 -7.74 -7.28
C TYR A 17 18.64 -8.91 -8.24
N ARG A 18 17.39 -9.38 -8.32
CA ARG A 18 16.96 -10.44 -9.25
C ARG A 18 16.19 -9.91 -10.45
N LEU A 19 16.00 -8.58 -10.51
CA LEU A 19 15.46 -7.91 -11.68
C LEU A 19 16.64 -7.53 -12.57
N ASP A 20 17.06 -8.46 -13.42
CA ASP A 20 18.10 -8.17 -14.40
C ASP A 20 17.53 -7.19 -15.44
N GLU A 21 18.21 -6.06 -15.62
CA GLU A 21 17.95 -5.17 -16.75
C GLU A 21 18.42 -5.86 -18.04
N ASP A 22 17.47 -6.20 -18.88
CA ASP A 22 17.80 -6.78 -20.18
C ASP A 22 18.02 -5.66 -21.20
N VAL A 23 19.26 -5.62 -21.75
CA VAL A 23 19.70 -4.69 -22.80
C VAL A 23 19.49 -5.27 -24.21
N THR A 24 19.07 -6.54 -24.34
CA THR A 24 19.04 -7.28 -25.61
C THR A 24 17.85 -6.97 -26.52
N GLY A 25 16.85 -6.23 -26.04
CA GLY A 25 15.77 -5.68 -26.87
C GLY A 25 14.46 -6.48 -26.89
N GLU A 26 14.41 -7.70 -26.34
CA GLU A 26 13.19 -8.53 -26.23
C GLU A 26 12.40 -8.32 -24.92
N ALA A 27 13.01 -7.63 -23.95
CA ALA A 27 12.41 -7.40 -22.64
C ALA A 27 11.28 -6.39 -22.67
N LYS A 28 10.24 -6.67 -21.90
CA LYS A 28 9.13 -5.74 -21.68
C LYS A 28 9.53 -4.67 -20.65
N THR A 29 8.99 -3.47 -20.83
CA THR A 29 9.11 -2.39 -19.84
C THR A 29 8.01 -2.55 -18.80
N TYR A 30 8.40 -2.61 -17.54
CA TYR A 30 7.49 -2.62 -16.39
C TYR A 30 7.73 -1.41 -15.52
N THR A 31 6.69 -0.98 -14.81
CA THR A 31 6.79 0.04 -13.77
C THR A 31 6.95 -0.63 -12.41
N LEU A 32 7.82 -0.11 -11.57
CA LEU A 32 8.02 -0.58 -10.20
C LEU A 32 7.08 0.14 -9.24
N TYR A 33 6.42 -0.64 -8.39
CA TYR A 33 5.61 -0.10 -7.31
C TYR A 33 6.50 0.43 -6.18
N GLY A 34 6.33 1.68 -5.80
CA GLY A 34 7.11 2.40 -4.80
C GLY A 34 6.25 3.08 -3.73
N GLN A 35 6.86 3.95 -2.92
CA GLN A 35 6.17 4.65 -1.84
C GLN A 35 5.18 5.71 -2.37
N ASN A 36 5.41 6.25 -3.55
CA ASN A 36 4.49 7.19 -4.20
C ASN A 36 3.20 6.48 -4.63
N GLU A 37 3.33 5.32 -5.27
CA GLU A 37 2.20 4.47 -5.68
C GLU A 37 1.41 3.98 -4.46
N LEU A 38 2.11 3.60 -3.37
CA LEU A 38 1.46 3.26 -2.11
C LEU A 38 0.64 4.43 -1.56
N TYR A 39 1.20 5.65 -1.57
CA TYR A 39 0.49 6.85 -1.12
C TYR A 39 -0.74 7.13 -1.98
N GLU A 40 -0.63 7.02 -3.30
CA GLU A 40 -1.74 7.18 -4.25
C GLU A 40 -2.85 6.17 -3.97
N ASP A 41 -2.51 4.91 -3.74
CA ASP A 41 -3.46 3.84 -3.45
C ASP A 41 -4.14 3.99 -2.09
N ILE A 42 -3.39 4.40 -1.05
CA ILE A 42 -3.96 4.71 0.27
C ILE A 42 -5.03 5.79 0.16
N HIS A 43 -4.75 6.84 -0.62
CA HIS A 43 -5.59 8.03 -0.69
C HIS A 43 -6.62 7.97 -1.84
N GLY A 44 -6.54 6.99 -2.72
CA GLY A 44 -7.44 6.81 -3.86
C GLY A 44 -7.42 7.97 -4.84
N VAL A 45 -6.30 8.68 -4.97
CA VAL A 45 -6.13 9.80 -5.91
C VAL A 45 -4.80 9.68 -6.63
N PRO A 46 -4.74 10.03 -7.93
CA PRO A 46 -3.47 10.04 -8.66
C PRO A 46 -2.48 11.01 -8.03
N GLY A 47 -1.22 10.63 -7.95
CA GLY A 47 -0.15 11.53 -7.55
C GLY A 47 0.18 12.55 -8.63
N GLU A 48 0.86 13.61 -8.22
CA GLU A 48 1.27 14.69 -9.14
C GLU A 48 2.53 14.33 -9.94
N ARG A 49 3.25 13.26 -9.56
CA ARG A 49 4.53 12.89 -10.18
C ARG A 49 4.35 12.02 -11.40
N GLN A 50 5.03 12.42 -12.48
CA GLN A 50 5.10 11.66 -13.74
C GLN A 50 6.31 10.70 -13.80
N ASP A 51 7.31 10.84 -12.92
CA ASP A 51 8.55 10.05 -12.94
C ASP A 51 8.37 8.72 -12.21
N ARG A 52 7.71 7.77 -12.84
CA ARG A 52 7.59 6.41 -12.31
C ARG A 52 8.82 5.59 -12.68
N LYS A 53 9.39 4.89 -11.71
CA LYS A 53 10.57 4.06 -11.95
C LYS A 53 10.22 2.89 -12.84
N GLN A 54 10.85 2.83 -14.00
CA GLN A 54 10.65 1.74 -14.97
C GLN A 54 11.89 0.86 -15.06
N ILE A 55 11.67 -0.39 -15.46
CA ILE A 55 12.72 -1.38 -15.71
C ILE A 55 12.35 -2.20 -16.96
N LYS A 56 13.34 -2.46 -17.82
CA LYS A 56 13.20 -3.42 -18.91
C LYS A 56 13.71 -4.77 -18.42
N THR A 57 12.84 -5.78 -18.42
CA THR A 57 13.21 -7.08 -17.87
C THR A 57 12.38 -8.20 -18.52
N THR A 58 12.93 -9.40 -18.53
CA THR A 58 12.22 -10.65 -18.90
C THR A 58 11.48 -11.26 -17.70
N PHE A 59 11.17 -10.47 -16.67
CA PHE A 59 10.47 -10.94 -15.49
C PHE A 59 9.14 -11.62 -15.83
N THR A 60 8.93 -12.82 -15.27
CA THR A 60 7.74 -13.66 -15.48
C THR A 60 7.00 -13.96 -14.17
N GLY A 61 7.35 -13.25 -13.08
CA GLY A 61 6.70 -13.46 -11.78
C GLY A 61 5.37 -12.72 -11.64
N ASP A 62 4.83 -12.75 -10.43
CA ASP A 62 3.55 -12.14 -10.11
C ASP A 62 3.60 -10.61 -10.24
N LEU A 63 2.62 -10.05 -10.93
CA LEU A 63 2.37 -8.62 -11.00
C LEU A 63 1.22 -8.25 -10.05
N LEU A 64 1.11 -6.97 -9.71
CA LEU A 64 -0.01 -6.46 -8.94
C LEU A 64 -1.30 -6.48 -9.76
N GLU A 65 -2.40 -6.80 -9.10
CA GLU A 65 -3.76 -6.77 -9.64
C GLU A 65 -4.58 -5.70 -8.91
N GLU A 66 -5.53 -5.06 -9.62
CA GLU A 66 -6.49 -4.16 -8.99
C GLU A 66 -7.22 -4.86 -7.84
N GLY A 67 -7.25 -4.23 -6.67
CA GLY A 67 -7.90 -4.77 -5.48
C GLY A 67 -6.99 -5.60 -4.57
N ASP A 68 -5.74 -5.84 -4.94
CA ASP A 68 -4.76 -6.47 -4.05
C ASP A 68 -4.57 -5.66 -2.76
N LEU A 69 -4.50 -6.34 -1.62
CA LEU A 69 -4.08 -5.71 -0.37
C LEU A 69 -2.56 -5.80 -0.22
N LEU A 70 -1.91 -4.66 -0.24
CA LEU A 70 -0.46 -4.53 -0.10
C LEU A 70 -0.08 -3.94 1.26
N PHE A 71 0.96 -4.49 1.88
CA PHE A 71 1.58 -3.95 3.08
C PHE A 71 3.01 -3.48 2.78
N SER A 72 3.36 -2.27 3.18
CA SER A 72 4.73 -1.73 3.05
C SER A 72 5.59 -2.11 4.26
N ALA A 73 6.66 -2.84 4.03
CA ALA A 73 7.69 -3.11 5.04
C ALA A 73 8.53 -1.87 5.38
N ILE A 74 8.39 -0.78 4.65
CA ILE A 74 9.09 0.50 4.88
C ILE A 74 8.27 1.40 5.82
N SER A 75 7.01 1.69 5.46
CA SER A 75 6.17 2.61 6.22
C SER A 75 5.30 1.93 7.28
N GLY A 76 5.07 0.60 7.18
CA GLY A 76 4.15 -0.13 8.06
C GLY A 76 2.69 0.17 7.78
N GLU A 77 2.37 0.62 6.57
CA GLU A 77 1.03 0.94 6.10
C GLU A 77 0.55 -0.07 5.07
N ALA A 78 -0.76 -0.19 4.96
CA ALA A 78 -1.40 -1.03 3.96
C ALA A 78 -2.21 -0.17 2.97
N ALA A 79 -2.30 -0.64 1.72
CA ALA A 79 -3.08 -0.02 0.66
C ALA A 79 -3.86 -1.07 -0.14
N ILE A 80 -4.95 -0.65 -0.77
CA ILE A 80 -5.63 -1.43 -1.80
C ILE A 80 -5.13 -0.92 -3.15
N VAL A 81 -4.52 -1.81 -3.94
CA VAL A 81 -3.99 -1.48 -5.25
C VAL A 81 -5.09 -0.96 -6.16
N GLY A 82 -4.90 0.24 -6.67
CA GLY A 82 -5.81 0.87 -7.62
C GLY A 82 -5.56 0.40 -9.05
N LYS A 83 -6.54 0.63 -9.93
CA LYS A 83 -6.47 0.27 -11.34
C LYS A 83 -5.25 0.85 -12.08
N ASP A 84 -4.81 2.04 -11.68
CA ASP A 84 -3.66 2.72 -12.30
C ASP A 84 -2.33 2.03 -12.03
N HIS A 85 -2.29 1.12 -11.04
CA HIS A 85 -1.10 0.36 -10.64
C HIS A 85 -1.20 -1.13 -10.93
N GLU A 86 -2.25 -1.56 -11.63
CA GLU A 86 -2.36 -2.92 -12.16
C GLU A 86 -1.18 -3.22 -13.12
N GLY A 87 -0.60 -4.40 -13.02
CA GLY A 87 0.53 -4.82 -13.83
C GLY A 87 1.90 -4.31 -13.38
N TYR A 88 1.98 -3.60 -12.24
CA TYR A 88 3.27 -3.15 -11.69
C TYR A 88 4.01 -4.30 -11.00
N ILE A 89 5.34 -4.25 -11.06
CA ILE A 89 6.20 -5.14 -10.28
C ILE A 89 6.36 -4.56 -8.87
N PHE A 90 6.13 -5.38 -7.87
CA PHE A 90 6.41 -5.03 -6.47
C PHE A 90 7.65 -5.77 -5.96
N THR A 91 8.43 -5.05 -5.14
CA THR A 91 9.69 -5.56 -4.62
C THR A 91 9.52 -6.17 -3.22
N GLN A 92 10.59 -6.78 -2.68
CA GLN A 92 10.63 -7.33 -1.31
C GLN A 92 10.30 -6.32 -0.20
N ASN A 93 10.16 -5.03 -0.53
CA ASN A 93 9.70 -4.00 0.38
C ASN A 93 8.18 -4.01 0.58
N TYR A 94 7.47 -4.80 -0.21
CA TYR A 94 6.01 -4.92 -0.16
C TYR A 94 5.61 -6.38 0.02
N VAL A 95 4.51 -6.57 0.75
CA VAL A 95 3.91 -7.88 1.00
C VAL A 95 2.49 -7.86 0.48
N ARG A 96 2.19 -8.70 -0.51
CA ARG A 96 0.82 -8.93 -0.96
C ARG A 96 0.13 -9.89 0.01
N MET A 97 -1.02 -9.47 0.52
CA MET A 97 -1.83 -10.21 1.50
C MET A 97 -3.07 -10.76 0.80
N VAL A 98 -3.08 -12.07 0.56
CA VAL A 98 -4.19 -12.76 -0.10
C VAL A 98 -5.07 -13.42 0.96
N PRO A 99 -6.37 -13.06 1.07
CA PRO A 99 -7.24 -13.62 2.08
C PRO A 99 -7.47 -15.13 1.86
N THR A 100 -7.45 -15.92 2.93
CA THR A 100 -7.72 -17.37 2.89
C THR A 100 -9.21 -17.68 2.90
N SER A 101 -10.06 -16.71 3.22
CA SER A 101 -11.51 -16.88 3.28
C SER A 101 -12.26 -15.60 2.89
N LYS A 102 -13.54 -15.73 2.56
CA LYS A 102 -14.43 -14.60 2.26
C LYS A 102 -14.97 -13.88 3.51
N GLN A 103 -14.49 -14.25 4.70
CA GLN A 103 -14.95 -13.68 5.97
C GLN A 103 -14.18 -12.44 6.41
N ILE A 104 -13.26 -11.97 5.59
CA ILE A 104 -12.47 -10.76 5.83
C ILE A 104 -12.63 -9.77 4.67
N ASP A 105 -12.92 -8.53 5.00
CA ASP A 105 -12.96 -7.43 4.04
C ASP A 105 -11.60 -6.75 3.97
N LEU A 106 -11.07 -6.52 2.76
CA LEU A 106 -9.72 -6.01 2.56
C LEU A 106 -9.58 -4.54 2.95
N LYS A 107 -10.61 -3.72 2.72
CA LYS A 107 -10.62 -2.32 3.15
C LYS A 107 -10.68 -2.20 4.68
N TYR A 108 -11.43 -3.10 5.32
CA TYR A 108 -11.44 -3.20 6.76
C TYR A 108 -10.09 -3.61 7.32
N MET A 109 -9.41 -4.56 6.66
CA MET A 109 -8.06 -4.95 7.05
C MET A 109 -7.05 -3.82 6.87
N MET A 110 -7.15 -3.05 5.78
CA MET A 110 -6.39 -1.81 5.58
C MET A 110 -6.63 -0.83 6.73
N PHE A 111 -7.89 -0.59 7.13
CA PHE A 111 -8.23 0.23 8.29
C PHE A 111 -7.57 -0.29 9.57
N LEU A 112 -7.65 -1.59 9.85
CA LEU A 112 -7.05 -2.18 11.05
C LEU A 112 -5.53 -1.95 11.10
N ILE A 113 -4.83 -2.21 10.01
CA ILE A 113 -3.37 -2.04 9.93
C ILE A 113 -3.00 -0.57 10.09
N ASN A 114 -3.71 0.33 9.42
CA ASN A 114 -3.32 1.74 9.36
C ASN A 114 -3.75 2.53 10.60
N GLU A 115 -4.85 2.16 11.28
CA GLU A 115 -5.44 3.02 12.30
C GLU A 115 -5.65 2.35 13.65
N HIS A 116 -5.81 1.01 13.70
CA HIS A 116 -6.25 0.39 14.94
C HIS A 116 -5.17 0.46 16.03
N PRO A 117 -5.47 1.03 17.24
CA PRO A 117 -4.46 1.31 18.26
C PRO A 117 -3.71 0.05 18.75
N SER A 118 -4.40 -1.11 18.83
CA SER A 118 -3.74 -2.35 19.29
C SER A 118 -2.71 -2.85 18.29
N ILE A 119 -2.96 -2.70 16.98
CA ILE A 119 -2.03 -3.11 15.93
C ILE A 119 -0.85 -2.14 15.86
N LYS A 120 -1.11 -0.83 15.90
CA LYS A 120 -0.05 0.19 15.97
C LYS A 120 0.88 -0.04 17.17
N ARG A 121 0.32 -0.38 18.34
CA ARG A 121 1.11 -0.69 19.53
C ARG A 121 1.99 -1.94 19.34
N GLN A 122 1.46 -2.99 18.73
CA GLN A 122 2.24 -4.21 18.46
C GLN A 122 3.39 -3.92 17.50
N PHE A 123 3.18 -3.11 16.45
CA PHE A 123 4.25 -2.64 15.57
C PHE A 123 5.31 -1.86 16.34
N GLN A 124 4.93 -0.88 17.15
CA GLN A 124 5.85 -0.06 17.94
C GLN A 124 6.68 -0.88 18.92
N GLN A 125 6.07 -1.82 19.64
CA GLN A 125 6.77 -2.70 20.60
C GLN A 125 7.87 -3.54 19.92
N ASN A 126 7.61 -4.04 18.73
CA ASN A 126 8.56 -4.88 18.00
C ASN A 126 9.66 -4.08 17.29
N LEU A 127 9.50 -2.77 17.12
CA LEU A 127 10.51 -1.90 16.51
C LEU A 127 11.47 -1.28 17.54
N GLN A 128 11.18 -1.42 18.84
CA GLN A 128 12.04 -0.90 19.90
C GLN A 128 13.41 -1.61 19.89
N GLY A 129 14.48 -0.83 19.79
CA GLY A 129 15.86 -1.35 19.77
C GLY A 129 16.46 -1.58 18.38
N SER A 130 15.74 -1.34 17.30
CA SER A 130 16.28 -1.40 15.94
C SER A 130 16.78 -0.03 15.47
N GLN A 131 18.03 0.01 14.94
CA GLN A 131 18.58 1.22 14.32
C GLN A 131 17.90 1.55 12.97
N VAL A 132 17.31 0.56 12.32
CA VAL A 132 16.58 0.72 11.06
C VAL A 132 15.14 0.27 11.27
N ILE A 133 14.20 1.17 11.10
CA ILE A 133 12.78 0.86 11.17
C ILE A 133 12.41 0.08 9.91
N ARG A 134 12.20 -1.24 10.05
CA ARG A 134 11.71 -2.09 8.98
C ARG A 134 10.72 -3.11 9.55
N TYR A 135 9.54 -3.14 8.95
CA TYR A 135 8.48 -4.08 9.32
C TYR A 135 8.72 -5.42 8.61
N SER A 136 9.20 -6.42 9.36
CA SER A 136 9.46 -7.73 8.76
C SER A 136 8.17 -8.49 8.44
N LEU A 137 8.25 -9.41 7.47
CA LEU A 137 7.14 -10.33 7.17
C LEU A 137 6.74 -11.16 8.38
N LYS A 138 7.71 -11.57 9.23
CA LYS A 138 7.41 -12.30 10.46
C LYS A 138 6.59 -11.45 11.41
N LEU A 139 7.00 -10.20 11.63
CA LEU A 139 6.26 -9.25 12.47
C LEU A 139 4.81 -9.08 11.97
N LEU A 140 4.62 -8.84 10.67
CA LEU A 140 3.29 -8.71 10.08
C LEU A 140 2.43 -9.96 10.34
N LYS A 141 2.98 -11.15 10.11
CA LYS A 141 2.28 -12.45 10.30
C LYS A 141 1.86 -12.71 11.74
N ASP A 142 2.66 -12.26 12.71
CA ASP A 142 2.46 -12.49 14.14
C ASP A 142 1.63 -11.38 14.82
N ILE A 143 1.11 -10.40 14.08
CA ILE A 143 0.16 -9.41 14.60
C ILE A 143 -1.14 -10.10 15.00
N GLU A 144 -1.53 -9.90 16.26
CA GLU A 144 -2.83 -10.33 16.80
C GLU A 144 -3.91 -9.33 16.42
N LEU A 145 -4.98 -9.84 15.80
CA LEU A 145 -6.11 -9.03 15.39
C LEU A 145 -7.10 -8.85 16.55
N PRO A 146 -7.75 -7.68 16.63
CA PRO A 146 -8.88 -7.50 17.52
C PRO A 146 -10.02 -8.45 17.13
N LYS A 147 -11.02 -8.58 18.02
CA LYS A 147 -12.23 -9.34 17.67
C LYS A 147 -12.87 -8.75 16.41
N LEU A 148 -12.96 -9.56 15.37
CA LEU A 148 -13.54 -9.15 14.10
C LEU A 148 -15.07 -9.10 14.20
N PRO A 149 -15.72 -8.02 13.75
CA PRO A 149 -17.17 -7.97 13.62
C PRO A 149 -17.66 -8.81 12.44
N PRO A 150 -18.98 -9.01 12.27
CA PRO A 150 -19.55 -9.64 11.09
C PRO A 150 -19.10 -8.95 9.80
N ILE A 151 -19.04 -9.71 8.70
CA ILE A 151 -18.48 -9.23 7.41
C ILE A 151 -19.21 -7.98 6.88
N GLU A 152 -20.50 -7.87 7.12
CA GLU A 152 -21.32 -6.71 6.71
C GLU A 152 -20.84 -5.43 7.41
N VAL A 153 -20.50 -5.55 8.71
CA VAL A 153 -19.98 -4.43 9.51
C VAL A 153 -18.56 -4.08 9.07
N GLN A 154 -17.73 -5.09 8.77
CA GLN A 154 -16.39 -4.86 8.23
C GLN A 154 -16.44 -4.07 6.94
N ARG A 155 -17.33 -4.43 6.00
CA ARG A 155 -17.52 -3.71 4.72
C ARG A 155 -17.92 -2.26 4.92
N ILE A 156 -18.83 -1.99 5.84
CA ILE A 156 -19.26 -0.61 6.15
C ILE A 156 -18.08 0.20 6.67
N ILE A 157 -17.35 -0.31 7.67
CA ILE A 157 -16.20 0.39 8.27
C ILE A 157 -15.11 0.61 7.22
N GLY A 158 -14.76 -0.43 6.45
CA GLY A 158 -13.74 -0.37 5.41
C GLY A 158 -14.09 0.64 4.31
N ASP A 159 -15.33 0.64 3.84
CA ASP A 159 -15.80 1.59 2.83
C ASP A 159 -15.82 3.03 3.33
N VAL A 160 -16.24 3.27 4.56
CA VAL A 160 -16.23 4.62 5.16
C VAL A 160 -14.78 5.10 5.28
N TYR A 161 -13.89 4.29 5.84
CA TYR A 161 -12.48 4.64 5.98
C TYR A 161 -11.83 4.96 4.62
N TYR A 162 -12.00 4.09 3.63
CA TYR A 162 -11.43 4.27 2.30
C TYR A 162 -11.94 5.53 1.59
N LYS A 163 -13.23 5.83 1.70
CA LYS A 163 -13.82 7.04 1.15
C LYS A 163 -13.37 8.31 1.87
N GLU A 164 -13.21 8.25 3.19
CA GLU A 164 -12.76 9.38 4.00
C GLU A 164 -11.31 9.77 3.64
N LEU A 165 -10.42 8.80 3.44
CA LEU A 165 -9.06 9.07 2.98
C LEU A 165 -9.07 9.79 1.63
N ARG A 166 -9.92 9.37 0.70
CA ARG A 166 -10.07 10.02 -0.61
C ARG A 166 -10.60 11.46 -0.50
N VAL A 167 -11.64 11.67 0.30
CA VAL A 167 -12.21 13.01 0.53
C VAL A 167 -11.15 13.93 1.11
N ARG A 168 -10.43 13.48 2.14
CA ARG A 168 -9.35 14.24 2.77
C ARG A 168 -8.25 14.63 1.77
N SER A 169 -7.84 13.70 0.94
CA SER A 169 -6.81 13.96 -0.08
C SER A 169 -7.30 14.97 -1.12
N LEU A 170 -8.54 14.85 -1.60
CA LEU A 170 -9.12 15.83 -2.53
C LEU A 170 -9.23 17.23 -1.92
N GLN A 171 -9.62 17.34 -0.64
CA GLN A 171 -9.66 18.61 0.06
C GLN A 171 -8.28 19.26 0.18
N GLN A 172 -7.24 18.48 0.50
CA GLN A 172 -5.86 18.95 0.54
C GLN A 172 -5.39 19.47 -0.82
N ARG A 173 -5.70 18.75 -1.92
CA ARG A 173 -5.38 19.19 -3.28
C ARG A 173 -6.10 20.48 -3.65
N VAL A 174 -7.38 20.60 -3.35
CA VAL A 174 -8.14 21.85 -3.58
C VAL A 174 -7.50 23.01 -2.83
N ALA A 175 -7.19 22.82 -1.55
CA ALA A 175 -6.54 23.84 -0.72
C ALA A 175 -5.16 24.27 -1.32
N HIS A 176 -4.35 23.29 -1.73
CA HIS A 176 -3.06 23.54 -2.36
C HIS A 176 -3.19 24.31 -3.69
N ASN A 177 -4.09 23.87 -4.56
CA ASN A 177 -4.33 24.52 -5.85
C ASN A 177 -4.83 25.97 -5.69
N MET A 178 -5.73 26.20 -4.73
CA MET A 178 -6.20 27.55 -4.39
C MET A 178 -5.08 28.44 -3.88
N TYR A 179 -4.19 27.93 -3.03
CA TYR A 179 -3.02 28.63 -2.56
C TYR A 179 -2.10 29.01 -3.74
N THR A 180 -1.75 28.04 -4.59
CA THR A 180 -0.88 28.26 -5.76
C THR A 180 -1.46 29.30 -6.70
N LEU A 181 -2.76 29.22 -7.00
CA LEU A 181 -3.45 30.19 -7.84
C LEU A 181 -3.38 31.61 -7.24
N ARG A 182 -3.65 31.76 -5.95
CA ARG A 182 -3.58 33.07 -5.28
C ARG A 182 -2.18 33.65 -5.28
N VAL A 183 -1.15 32.83 -5.04
CA VAL A 183 0.25 33.27 -5.10
C VAL A 183 0.62 33.72 -6.53
N ALA A 184 0.21 32.97 -7.56
CA ALA A 184 0.44 33.32 -8.93
C ALA A 184 -0.24 34.68 -9.32
N GLN A 185 -1.45 34.92 -8.82
CA GLN A 185 -2.16 36.19 -8.99
C GLN A 185 -1.42 37.35 -8.33
N LEU A 186 -0.85 37.18 -7.15
CA LEU A 186 -0.07 38.19 -6.47
C LEU A 186 1.28 38.49 -7.14
N GLN A 187 1.86 37.53 -7.83
CA GLN A 187 3.12 37.71 -8.59
C GLN A 187 2.91 38.33 -9.95
N GLY A 188 1.69 38.35 -10.47
CA GLY A 188 1.34 38.96 -11.77
C GLY A 188 0.86 40.40 -11.68
N VAL A 189 0.97 41.03 -10.51
CA VAL A 189 0.61 42.45 -10.29
C VAL A 189 1.83 43.34 -10.35
#